data_752405cb7477fc034b9927e2bb361cce
#
_entry.id   752405cb7477fc034b9927e2bb361cce
#
_cell.length_a   1.000
_cell.length_b   1.000
_cell.length_c   1.000
_cell.angle_alpha   90.00
_cell.angle_beta   90.00
_cell.angle_gamma   90.00
#
_symmetry.space_group_name_H-M   'P 1'
#
loop_
_entity.id
_entity.type
_entity.pdbx_description
1 polymer ?
#
loop_
_entity_poly.entity_id
_entity_poly.type
_entity_poly.pdbx_seq_one_letter_code
_entity_poly.pdbx_strand_id
1 'polypeptide(L)'
;MAKSALRYTPAGIAVLEASFEHVGTVTEAAAERTLTFEFSTIALGAVAQALDREPLGKPMLLEGFIAPRTRRSTRLVMHITEYKVTD
;
A
#
# COMPACT_ATOMS: atom_id res chain seq x y z
N MET A 1 1.53 -9.08 -2.45
CA MET A 1 2.31 -7.84 -2.50
C MET A 1 3.45 -7.98 -3.49
N ALA A 2 3.63 -7.00 -4.33
CA ALA A 2 4.84 -6.84 -5.14
C ALA A 2 5.46 -5.51 -4.76
N LYS A 3 6.76 -5.46 -4.59
CA LYS A 3 7.43 -4.25 -4.11
C LYS A 3 8.67 -3.92 -4.93
N SER A 4 8.97 -2.62 -5.02
CA SER A 4 10.20 -2.14 -5.61
C SER A 4 11.36 -2.24 -4.60
N ALA A 5 12.57 -1.97 -5.05
CA ALA A 5 13.69 -1.86 -4.13
C ALA A 5 13.50 -0.66 -3.19
N LEU A 6 13.87 -0.83 -1.94
CA LEU A 6 13.87 0.27 -0.98
C LEU A 6 14.86 1.34 -1.44
N ARG A 7 14.44 2.58 -1.42
CA ARG A 7 15.30 3.72 -1.78
C ARG A 7 15.20 4.82 -0.74
N TYR A 8 16.06 5.81 -0.84
CA TYR A 8 16.10 6.92 0.10
C TYR A 8 16.04 8.25 -0.63
N THR A 9 15.35 9.22 -0.02
CA THR A 9 15.36 10.58 -0.53
C THR A 9 16.72 11.24 -0.23
N PRO A 10 17.04 12.38 -0.87
CA PRO A 10 18.25 13.13 -0.52
C PRO A 10 18.33 13.50 0.96
N ALA A 11 17.21 13.64 1.64
CA ALA A 11 17.15 13.92 3.08
C ALA A 11 17.32 12.66 3.94
N GLY A 12 17.52 11.48 3.34
CA GLY A 12 17.73 10.23 4.07
C GLY A 12 16.46 9.52 4.51
N ILE A 13 15.31 9.87 3.96
CA ILE A 13 14.03 9.23 4.28
C ILE A 13 13.84 8.00 3.40
N ALA A 14 13.59 6.85 4.02
CA ALA A 14 13.32 5.61 3.29
C ALA A 14 12.00 5.71 2.52
N VAL A 15 11.97 5.20 1.30
CA VAL A 15 10.79 5.17 0.44
C VAL A 15 10.63 3.77 -0.13
N LEU A 16 9.45 3.19 0.05
CA LEU A 16 9.09 1.92 -0.55
C LEU A 16 7.79 2.06 -1.32
N GLU A 17 7.79 1.63 -2.57
CA GLU A 17 6.58 1.53 -3.38
C GLU A 17 6.20 0.06 -3.48
N ALA A 18 4.93 -0.24 -3.32
CA ALA A 18 4.44 -1.61 -3.38
C ALA A 18 3.05 -1.64 -4.01
N SER A 19 2.73 -2.76 -4.65
CA SER A 19 1.39 -3.05 -5.15
C SER A 19 0.78 -4.15 -4.30
N PHE A 20 -0.49 -3.98 -3.97
CA PHE A 20 -1.26 -4.97 -3.23
C PHE A 20 -2.50 -5.38 -3.99
N GLU A 21 -2.92 -6.61 -3.79
CA GLU A 21 -4.21 -7.09 -4.27
C GLU A 21 -5.20 -7.06 -3.11
N HIS A 22 -6.37 -6.51 -3.37
CA HIS A 22 -7.49 -6.54 -2.43
C HIS A 22 -8.58 -7.46 -2.97
N VAL A 23 -9.04 -8.37 -2.12
CA VAL A 23 -10.19 -9.22 -2.40
C VAL A 23 -11.19 -9.00 -1.27
N GLY A 24 -12.39 -8.61 -1.60
CA GLY A 24 -13.41 -8.35 -0.59
C GLY A 24 -14.81 -8.45 -1.15
N THR A 25 -15.77 -8.50 -0.26
CA THR A 25 -17.19 -8.52 -0.61
C THR A 25 -17.83 -7.24 -0.11
N VAL A 26 -18.59 -6.58 -0.98
CA VAL A 26 -19.33 -5.37 -0.62
C VAL A 26 -20.80 -5.56 -1.02
N THR A 27 -21.68 -4.83 -0.34
CA THR A 27 -23.10 -4.77 -0.70
C THR A 27 -23.38 -3.44 -1.35
N GLU A 28 -23.94 -3.49 -2.55
CA GLU A 28 -24.27 -2.31 -3.33
C GLU A 28 -25.62 -2.54 -3.99
N ALA A 29 -26.54 -1.58 -3.81
CA ALA A 29 -27.90 -1.70 -4.33
C ALA A 29 -28.59 -3.00 -3.91
N ALA A 30 -28.41 -3.41 -2.64
CA ALA A 30 -28.95 -4.63 -2.04
C ALA A 30 -28.44 -5.94 -2.68
N ALA A 31 -27.34 -5.87 -3.41
CA ALA A 31 -26.70 -7.06 -3.98
C ALA A 31 -25.25 -7.16 -3.47
N GLU A 32 -24.82 -8.38 -3.18
CA GLU A 32 -23.44 -8.63 -2.83
C GLU A 32 -22.57 -8.67 -4.09
N ARG A 33 -21.39 -8.07 -3.99
CA ARG A 33 -20.39 -8.09 -5.05
C ARG A 33 -19.04 -8.45 -4.46
N THR A 34 -18.34 -9.36 -5.13
CA THR A 34 -16.95 -9.64 -4.83
C THR A 34 -16.08 -8.69 -5.66
N LEU A 35 -15.20 -7.97 -4.98
CA LEU A 35 -14.27 -7.07 -5.65
C LEU A 35 -12.86 -7.63 -5.55
N THR A 36 -12.17 -7.65 -6.69
CA THR A 36 -10.74 -7.99 -6.74
C THR A 36 -10.05 -6.91 -7.54
N PHE A 37 -9.09 -6.25 -6.93
CA PHE A 37 -8.32 -5.22 -7.64
C PHE A 37 -6.94 -5.06 -7.05
N GLU A 38 -6.03 -4.56 -7.89
CA GLU A 38 -4.71 -4.15 -7.46
C GLU A 38 -4.68 -2.66 -7.23
N PHE A 39 -3.88 -2.23 -6.26
CA PHE A 39 -3.68 -0.82 -6.01
C PHE A 39 -2.24 -0.54 -5.63
N SER A 40 -1.78 0.66 -5.98
CA SER A 40 -0.43 1.10 -5.71
C SER A 40 -0.36 1.82 -4.37
N THR A 41 0.72 1.58 -3.65
CA THR A 41 0.97 2.20 -2.35
C THR A 41 2.36 2.81 -2.29
N ILE A 42 2.56 3.71 -1.34
CA ILE A 42 3.87 4.23 -1.00
C ILE A 42 3.98 4.29 0.53
N ALA A 43 5.14 3.92 1.04
CA ALA A 43 5.45 4.02 2.47
C ALA A 43 6.72 4.85 2.63
N LEU A 44 6.77 5.63 3.68
CA LEU A 44 7.91 6.52 3.98
C LEU A 44 8.44 6.25 5.38
N GLY A 45 9.76 6.38 5.55
CA GLY A 45 10.40 6.31 6.85
C GLY A 45 10.43 4.92 7.46
N ALA A 46 10.14 4.84 8.75
CA ALA A 46 10.20 3.58 9.50
C ALA A 46 9.24 2.53 8.96
N VAL A 47 8.05 2.94 8.50
CA VAL A 47 7.06 2.02 7.90
C VAL A 47 7.63 1.40 6.63
N ALA A 48 8.32 2.19 5.80
CA ALA A 48 8.96 1.69 4.59
C ALA A 48 10.04 0.64 4.91
N GLN A 49 10.86 0.90 5.90
CA GLN A 49 11.91 -0.03 6.31
C GLN A 49 11.34 -1.33 6.86
N ALA A 50 10.31 -1.25 7.70
CA ALA A 50 9.66 -2.42 8.27
C ALA A 50 8.96 -3.26 7.18
N LEU A 51 8.21 -2.61 6.30
CA LEU A 51 7.48 -3.28 5.23
C LEU A 51 8.43 -3.96 4.23
N ASP A 52 9.58 -3.36 3.98
CA ASP A 52 10.59 -3.94 3.09
C ASP A 52 11.09 -5.29 3.58
N ARG A 53 11.06 -5.53 4.89
CA ARG A 53 11.51 -6.80 5.49
C ARG A 53 10.44 -7.88 5.47
N GLU A 54 9.18 -7.51 5.20
CA GLU A 54 8.09 -8.49 5.20
C GLU A 54 8.17 -9.40 3.97
N PRO A 55 8.00 -10.71 4.14
CA PRO A 55 7.93 -11.62 2.99
C PRO A 55 6.73 -11.31 2.09
N LEU A 56 6.90 -11.56 0.81
CA LEU A 56 5.81 -11.46 -0.14
C LEU A 56 4.76 -12.55 0.13
N GLY A 57 3.51 -12.26 -0.21
CA GLY A 57 2.43 -13.23 -0.16
C GLY A 57 1.69 -13.34 1.16
N LYS A 58 2.06 -12.59 2.18
CA LYS A 58 1.33 -12.58 3.45
C LYS A 58 0.16 -11.62 3.41
N PRO A 59 -1.01 -12.01 3.93
CA PRO A 59 -2.12 -11.08 4.07
C PRO A 59 -1.79 -10.01 5.10
N MET A 60 -2.21 -8.79 4.80
CA MET A 60 -1.93 -7.62 5.65
C MET A 60 -3.15 -6.73 5.77
N LEU A 61 -3.28 -6.11 6.92
CA LEU A 61 -4.19 -4.99 7.13
C LEU A 61 -3.37 -3.70 6.98
N LEU A 62 -3.78 -2.83 6.08
CA LEU A 62 -3.09 -1.58 5.82
C LEU A 62 -3.93 -0.40 6.28
N GLU A 63 -3.30 0.57 6.91
CA GLU A 63 -3.91 1.83 7.27
C GLU A 63 -3.13 2.98 6.64
N GLY A 64 -3.86 3.99 6.20
CA GLY A 64 -3.26 5.14 5.58
C GLY A 64 -4.30 6.02 4.92
N PHE A 65 -3.86 6.80 3.95
CA PHE A 65 -4.73 7.74 3.25
C PHE A 65 -4.43 7.73 1.75
N ILE A 66 -5.41 8.17 0.97
CA ILE A 66 -5.29 8.27 -0.48
C ILE A 66 -4.91 9.70 -0.82
N ALA A 67 -3.85 9.87 -1.60
CA ALA A 67 -3.37 11.18 -2.03
C ALA A 67 -2.58 11.04 -3.33
N PRO A 68 -2.32 12.14 -4.05
CA PRO A 68 -1.42 12.10 -5.18
C PRO A 68 -0.04 11.60 -4.76
N ARG A 69 0.59 10.83 -5.63
CA ARG A 69 1.92 10.27 -5.39
C ARG A 69 2.97 11.37 -5.19
N THR A 70 2.86 12.43 -5.98
CA THR A 70 3.71 13.61 -5.88
C THR A 70 2.87 14.85 -6.14
N ARG A 71 3.43 16.04 -5.88
CA ARG A 71 2.74 17.30 -6.13
C ARG A 71 2.28 17.48 -7.58
N ARG A 72 3.00 16.90 -8.52
CA ARG A 72 2.74 17.06 -9.96
C ARG A 72 1.93 15.92 -10.55
N SER A 73 1.68 14.89 -9.77
CA SER A 73 0.96 13.72 -10.24
C SER A 73 -0.54 13.91 -10.05
N THR A 74 -1.32 13.48 -11.04
CA THR A 74 -2.76 13.33 -10.89
C THR A 74 -3.11 11.91 -10.44
N ARG A 75 -2.13 11.03 -10.36
CA ARG A 75 -2.31 9.64 -9.98
C ARG A 75 -2.43 9.53 -8.46
N LEU A 76 -3.49 8.86 -8.02
CA LEU A 76 -3.70 8.60 -6.60
C LEU A 76 -3.07 7.29 -6.19
N VAL A 77 -2.44 7.30 -5.01
CA VAL A 77 -1.88 6.11 -4.38
C VAL A 77 -2.25 6.11 -2.91
N MET A 78 -2.22 4.94 -2.28
CA MET A 78 -2.40 4.85 -0.84
C MET A 78 -1.06 5.10 -0.15
N HIS A 79 -1.03 6.07 0.76
CA HIS A 79 0.12 6.32 1.63
C HIS A 79 -0.07 5.49 2.89
N ILE A 80 0.79 4.50 3.11
CA ILE A 80 0.69 3.59 4.24
C ILE A 80 1.30 4.24 5.49
N THR A 81 0.50 4.41 6.53
CA THR A 81 0.98 4.91 7.82
C THR A 81 1.21 3.79 8.83
N GLU A 82 0.48 2.70 8.73
CA GLU A 82 0.62 1.52 9.57
C GLU A 82 0.24 0.27 8.79
N TYR A 83 0.78 -0.87 9.21
CA TYR A 83 0.33 -2.15 8.68
C TYR A 83 0.41 -3.22 9.77
N LYS A 84 -0.30 -4.31 9.54
CA LYS A 84 -0.29 -5.47 10.42
C LYS A 84 -0.40 -6.73 9.57
N VAL A 85 0.48 -7.69 9.82
CA VAL A 85 0.36 -9.03 9.21
C VAL A 85 -0.73 -9.79 9.92
N THR A 86 -1.68 -10.35 9.17
CA THR A 86 -2.92 -10.90 9.73
C THR A 86 -3.03 -12.41 9.69
N ASP A 87 -2.05 -13.13 9.19
CA ASP A 87 -2.10 -14.60 9.17
C ASP A 87 -1.66 -15.23 10.50
#